data_7c264b29fd208a300ea8402019724023
#
_entry.id   7c264b29fd208a300ea8402019724023
#
_cell.length_a   1.000
_cell.length_b   1.000
_cell.length_c   1.000
_cell.angle_alpha   90.00
_cell.angle_beta   90.00
_cell.angle_gamma   90.00
#
_symmetry.space_group_name_H-M   'P 1'
#
loop_
_entity.id
_entity.type
_entity.pdbx_description
1 polymer ?
#
loop_
_entity_poly.entity_id
_entity_poly.type
_entity_poly.pdbx_seq_one_letter_code
_entity_poly.pdbx_strand_id
1 'polypeptide(L)'
;MGLCNEVFTPDVIEPLHGNIGVGHVRYSTAGSSTRENAQPLVLNYVKGTLALAHNGNLVNAPELRHELEYTGAIFQTTIDSEVIAYHIARARIHTPTVELAVAEAMKKIKGAYSLVIMSPRKLIGARDPFGFKPLCIGKRDNAYILASETCALETIGAEFIRDVEPGEIVTITKDGIASNKELCFTDHAKEARCIFEYIYFARPDSVFCLLYTSPSPRDMR
;
A
#
# COMPACT_ATOMS: atom_id res chain seq x y z
N MET A 1 3.65 2.79 -20.26
CA MET A 1 4.78 2.79 -19.30
C MET A 1 5.74 3.85 -19.74
N GLY A 2 6.26 4.64 -18.81
CA GLY A 2 7.14 5.78 -19.07
C GLY A 2 7.28 6.61 -17.78
N LEU A 3 7.95 7.73 -17.87
CA LEU A 3 8.03 8.68 -16.75
C LEU A 3 6.65 9.30 -16.47
N CYS A 4 6.40 9.67 -15.22
CA CYS A 4 5.09 10.23 -14.82
C CYS A 4 4.67 11.42 -15.70
N ASN A 5 5.59 12.32 -16.03
CA ASN A 5 5.33 13.49 -16.88
C ASN A 5 5.09 13.14 -18.37
N GLU A 6 5.54 11.98 -18.81
CA GLU A 6 5.29 11.49 -20.19
C GLU A 6 3.95 10.77 -20.29
N VAL A 7 3.54 10.09 -19.22
CA VAL A 7 2.31 9.28 -19.21
C VAL A 7 1.10 10.11 -18.79
N PHE A 8 1.25 10.97 -17.79
CA PHE A 8 0.18 11.82 -17.29
C PHE A 8 0.18 13.19 -17.96
N THR A 9 -0.15 13.18 -19.25
CA THR A 9 -0.39 14.42 -20.03
C THR A 9 -1.71 15.07 -19.59
N PRO A 10 -1.93 16.38 -19.89
CA PRO A 10 -3.19 17.05 -19.60
C PRO A 10 -4.41 16.29 -20.12
N ASP A 11 -4.36 15.75 -21.32
CA ASP A 11 -5.46 15.00 -21.94
C ASP A 11 -5.80 13.69 -21.19
N VAL A 12 -4.82 13.11 -20.48
CA VAL A 12 -5.02 11.92 -19.65
C VAL A 12 -5.57 12.29 -18.27
N ILE A 13 -5.17 13.46 -17.75
CA ILE A 13 -5.58 13.92 -16.42
C ILE A 13 -6.99 14.54 -16.44
N GLU A 14 -7.32 15.29 -17.47
CA GLU A 14 -8.60 16.03 -17.56
C GLU A 14 -9.85 15.15 -17.38
N PRO A 15 -9.92 13.91 -17.91
CA PRO A 15 -11.06 13.02 -17.68
C PRO A 15 -11.13 12.40 -16.28
N LEU A 16 -10.07 12.53 -15.48
CA LEU A 16 -10.01 11.91 -14.14
C LEU A 16 -10.77 12.75 -13.12
N HIS A 17 -12.07 12.55 -13.07
CA HIS A 17 -12.95 13.17 -12.09
C HIS A 17 -13.21 12.24 -10.92
N GLY A 18 -12.80 12.59 -9.71
CA GLY A 18 -13.03 11.78 -8.52
C GLY A 18 -12.53 12.44 -7.24
N ASN A 19 -13.04 11.96 -6.11
CA ASN A 19 -12.67 12.44 -4.77
C ASN A 19 -11.61 11.56 -4.10
N ILE A 20 -11.29 10.42 -4.69
CA ILE A 20 -10.32 9.44 -4.17
C ILE A 20 -9.46 8.99 -5.35
N GLY A 21 -8.15 8.94 -5.13
CA GLY A 21 -7.20 8.45 -6.12
C GLY A 21 -6.12 7.60 -5.47
N VAL A 22 -5.61 6.62 -6.23
CA VAL A 22 -4.45 5.81 -5.85
C VAL A 22 -3.46 5.82 -7.00
N GLY A 23 -2.21 6.13 -6.68
CA GLY A 23 -1.08 6.08 -7.61
C GLY A 23 -0.01 5.12 -7.10
N HIS A 24 0.75 4.52 -8.04
CA HIS A 24 1.86 3.67 -7.69
C HIS A 24 2.98 3.78 -8.73
N VAL A 25 4.21 3.85 -8.25
CA VAL A 25 5.42 3.75 -9.06
C VAL A 25 6.10 2.43 -8.71
N ARG A 26 6.15 1.52 -9.67
CA ARG A 26 6.66 0.17 -9.42
C ARG A 26 8.16 0.08 -9.64
N TYR A 27 8.89 -0.31 -8.60
CA TYR A 27 10.23 -0.89 -8.74
C TYR A 27 10.09 -2.41 -8.83
N SER A 28 10.58 -3.02 -9.92
CA SER A 28 10.35 -4.45 -10.18
C SER A 28 11.21 -5.32 -9.27
N THR A 29 10.63 -5.88 -8.21
CA THR A 29 11.28 -6.83 -7.30
C THR A 29 10.78 -8.26 -7.52
N ALA A 30 9.47 -8.46 -7.69
CA ALA A 30 8.84 -9.75 -7.98
C ALA A 30 7.98 -9.65 -9.24
N GLY A 31 7.99 -10.69 -10.06
CA GLY A 31 7.29 -10.74 -11.34
C GLY A 31 7.97 -9.94 -12.46
N SER A 32 7.54 -10.17 -13.70
CA SER A 32 8.07 -9.50 -14.89
C SER A 32 7.67 -8.00 -14.95
N SER A 33 8.46 -7.19 -15.64
CA SER A 33 8.15 -5.77 -15.89
C SER A 33 7.19 -5.59 -17.06
N THR A 34 6.09 -6.34 -17.09
CA THR A 34 5.05 -6.26 -18.10
C THR A 34 3.91 -5.35 -17.64
N ARG A 35 3.07 -4.94 -18.59
CA ARG A 35 1.92 -4.06 -18.31
C ARG A 35 0.89 -4.70 -17.37
N GLU A 36 0.73 -6.02 -17.46
CA GLU A 36 -0.20 -6.80 -16.64
C GLU A 36 0.16 -6.71 -15.15
N ASN A 37 1.44 -6.55 -14.86
CA ASN A 37 1.98 -6.41 -13.51
C ASN A 37 2.01 -4.96 -13.00
N ALA A 38 1.44 -4.02 -13.75
CA ALA A 38 1.34 -2.63 -13.30
C ALA A 38 0.41 -2.50 -12.09
N GLN A 39 0.71 -1.54 -11.23
CA GLN A 39 -0.11 -1.20 -10.08
C GLN A 39 -0.57 0.27 -10.18
N PRO A 40 -1.68 0.66 -9.58
CA PRO A 40 -2.60 -0.16 -8.75
C PRO A 40 -3.26 -1.28 -9.54
N LEU A 41 -3.36 -2.46 -8.94
CA LEU A 41 -4.11 -3.58 -9.48
C LEU A 41 -5.60 -3.30 -9.30
N VAL A 42 -6.37 -3.25 -10.39
CA VAL A 42 -7.80 -2.99 -10.35
C VAL A 42 -8.58 -4.27 -10.63
N LEU A 43 -9.44 -4.64 -9.70
CA LEU A 43 -10.25 -5.86 -9.77
C LEU A 43 -11.72 -5.55 -9.58
N ASN A 44 -12.55 -6.21 -10.37
CA ASN A 44 -13.99 -6.23 -10.19
C ASN A 44 -14.43 -7.55 -9.57
N TYR A 45 -15.23 -7.49 -8.53
CA TYR A 45 -15.75 -8.66 -7.85
C TYR A 45 -17.19 -8.41 -7.38
N VAL A 46 -17.82 -9.41 -6.75
CA VAL A 46 -19.25 -9.37 -6.38
C VAL A 46 -19.67 -8.17 -5.51
N LYS A 47 -18.77 -7.54 -4.79
CA LYS A 47 -19.06 -6.35 -3.96
C LYS A 47 -18.66 -5.01 -4.62
N GLY A 48 -18.24 -5.03 -5.88
CA GLY A 48 -17.86 -3.84 -6.64
C GLY A 48 -16.40 -3.85 -7.10
N THR A 49 -15.83 -2.68 -7.21
CA THR A 49 -14.44 -2.49 -7.66
C THR A 49 -13.51 -2.29 -6.46
N LEU A 50 -12.33 -2.88 -6.54
CA LEU A 50 -11.22 -2.69 -5.62
C LEU A 50 -9.98 -2.31 -6.41
N ALA A 51 -9.24 -1.30 -5.97
CA ALA A 51 -7.89 -1.02 -6.45
C ALA A 51 -6.90 -1.23 -5.31
N LEU A 52 -5.78 -1.88 -5.59
CA LEU A 52 -4.73 -2.22 -4.63
C LEU A 52 -3.36 -1.78 -5.12
N ALA A 53 -2.67 -0.98 -4.33
CA ALA A 53 -1.24 -0.72 -4.47
C ALA A 53 -0.50 -1.38 -3.31
N HIS A 54 0.60 -2.06 -3.61
CA HIS A 54 1.40 -2.82 -2.67
C HIS A 54 2.87 -2.45 -2.82
N ASN A 55 3.46 -1.95 -1.74
CA ASN A 55 4.90 -1.79 -1.60
C ASN A 55 5.40 -2.88 -0.65
N GLY A 56 6.18 -3.82 -1.18
CA GLY A 56 6.72 -4.90 -0.39
C GLY A 56 6.82 -6.21 -1.15
N ASN A 57 6.92 -7.30 -0.39
CA ASN A 57 6.99 -8.65 -0.92
C ASN A 57 6.50 -9.67 0.12
N LEU A 58 5.66 -10.61 -0.33
CA LEU A 58 5.19 -11.70 0.51
C LEU A 58 6.13 -12.91 0.40
N VAL A 59 6.49 -13.48 1.55
CA VAL A 59 7.34 -14.68 1.61
C VAL A 59 6.53 -15.96 1.38
N ASN A 60 5.21 -15.93 1.59
CA ASN A 60 4.31 -17.06 1.40
C ASN A 60 3.36 -16.91 0.20
N ALA A 61 3.69 -16.01 -0.74
CA ALA A 61 2.86 -15.81 -1.94
C ALA A 61 2.67 -17.07 -2.79
N PRO A 62 3.72 -17.91 -3.03
CA PRO A 62 3.56 -19.11 -3.83
C PRO A 62 2.57 -20.13 -3.23
N GLU A 63 2.64 -20.35 -1.92
CA GLU A 63 1.74 -21.25 -1.19
C GLU A 63 0.30 -20.78 -1.25
N LEU A 64 0.08 -19.50 -0.93
CA LEU A 64 -1.25 -18.89 -0.95
C LEU A 64 -1.83 -18.86 -2.37
N ARG A 65 -1.01 -18.61 -3.38
CA ARG A 65 -1.41 -18.66 -4.78
C ARG A 65 -1.88 -20.07 -5.16
N HIS A 66 -1.10 -21.09 -4.81
CA HIS A 66 -1.46 -22.48 -5.07
C HIS A 66 -2.78 -22.87 -4.40
N GLU A 67 -3.00 -22.50 -3.14
CA GLU A 67 -4.27 -22.72 -2.44
C GLU A 67 -5.47 -22.06 -3.15
N LEU A 68 -5.27 -20.86 -3.66
CA LEU A 68 -6.31 -20.13 -4.41
C LEU A 68 -6.61 -20.81 -5.74
N GLU A 69 -5.57 -21.19 -6.51
CA GLU A 69 -5.70 -21.89 -7.80
C GLU A 69 -6.42 -23.23 -7.62
N TYR A 70 -6.13 -23.97 -6.56
CA TYR A 70 -6.80 -25.24 -6.24
C TYR A 70 -8.32 -25.08 -5.99
N THR A 71 -8.74 -23.87 -5.61
CA THR A 71 -10.16 -23.53 -5.41
C THR A 71 -10.77 -22.78 -6.59
N GLY A 72 -10.08 -22.78 -7.74
CA GLY A 72 -10.59 -22.22 -9.00
C GLY A 72 -10.27 -20.74 -9.24
N ALA A 73 -9.34 -20.13 -8.49
CA ALA A 73 -8.88 -18.78 -8.80
C ALA A 73 -8.07 -18.77 -10.10
N ILE A 74 -8.32 -17.81 -10.97
CA ILE A 74 -7.60 -17.60 -12.23
C ILE A 74 -6.83 -16.28 -12.10
N PHE A 75 -5.51 -16.39 -12.06
CA PHE A 75 -4.63 -15.23 -11.94
C PHE A 75 -4.32 -14.62 -13.30
N GLN A 76 -4.30 -13.30 -13.36
CA GLN A 76 -3.98 -12.52 -14.54
C GLN A 76 -2.55 -11.99 -14.52
N THR A 77 -1.92 -11.96 -13.34
CA THR A 77 -0.59 -11.40 -13.13
C THR A 77 0.34 -12.42 -12.46
N THR A 78 1.62 -12.09 -12.42
CA THR A 78 2.63 -12.89 -11.71
C THR A 78 3.04 -12.30 -10.37
N ILE A 79 2.39 -11.18 -9.96
CA ILE A 79 2.74 -10.46 -8.72
C ILE A 79 1.97 -11.02 -7.51
N ASP A 80 2.58 -10.91 -6.36
CA ASP A 80 2.01 -11.28 -5.06
C ASP A 80 0.83 -10.38 -4.64
N SER A 81 0.77 -9.16 -5.16
CA SER A 81 -0.34 -8.23 -4.92
C SER A 81 -1.70 -8.79 -5.35
N GLU A 82 -1.75 -9.63 -6.40
CA GLU A 82 -2.98 -10.27 -6.83
C GLU A 82 -3.43 -11.34 -5.82
N VAL A 83 -2.50 -12.03 -5.17
CA VAL A 83 -2.80 -12.97 -4.08
C VAL A 83 -3.46 -12.23 -2.91
N ILE A 84 -2.91 -11.07 -2.54
CA ILE A 84 -3.50 -10.21 -1.50
C ILE A 84 -4.94 -9.81 -1.87
N ALA A 85 -5.13 -9.35 -3.10
CA ALA A 85 -6.43 -8.90 -3.59
C ALA A 85 -7.47 -10.03 -3.59
N TYR A 86 -7.08 -11.25 -3.97
CA TYR A 86 -7.95 -12.43 -3.88
C TYR A 86 -8.35 -12.75 -2.43
N HIS A 87 -7.41 -12.71 -1.48
CA HIS A 87 -7.73 -12.94 -0.07
C HIS A 87 -8.68 -11.88 0.48
N ILE A 88 -8.48 -10.61 0.14
CA ILE A 88 -9.39 -9.52 0.52
C ILE A 88 -10.77 -9.75 -0.10
N ALA A 89 -10.86 -10.06 -1.39
CA ALA A 89 -12.12 -10.28 -2.09
C ALA A 89 -12.91 -11.46 -1.50
N ARG A 90 -12.23 -12.58 -1.19
CA ARG A 90 -12.86 -13.76 -0.55
C ARG A 90 -13.33 -13.45 0.86
N ALA A 91 -12.51 -12.80 1.68
CA ALA A 91 -12.89 -12.41 3.04
C ALA A 91 -14.08 -11.45 3.01
N ARG A 92 -14.15 -10.53 2.02
CA ARG A 92 -15.23 -9.55 1.89
C ARG A 92 -16.59 -10.17 1.60
N ILE A 93 -16.66 -11.41 1.15
CA ILE A 93 -17.95 -12.13 0.98
C ILE A 93 -18.63 -12.32 2.34
N HIS A 94 -17.85 -12.59 3.38
CA HIS A 94 -18.32 -12.95 4.73
C HIS A 94 -18.19 -11.82 5.75
N THR A 95 -17.41 -10.79 5.45
CA THR A 95 -17.22 -9.65 6.36
C THR A 95 -18.15 -8.48 5.97
N PRO A 96 -18.67 -7.73 6.94
CA PRO A 96 -19.56 -6.59 6.67
C PRO A 96 -18.86 -5.42 6.00
N THR A 97 -17.54 -5.25 6.21
CA THR A 97 -16.79 -4.10 5.70
C THR A 97 -15.49 -4.52 5.02
N VAL A 98 -14.93 -3.64 4.18
CA VAL A 98 -13.69 -3.94 3.46
C VAL A 98 -12.47 -3.91 4.38
N GLU A 99 -12.44 -3.04 5.39
CA GLU A 99 -11.37 -2.97 6.39
C GLU A 99 -11.27 -4.25 7.22
N LEU A 100 -12.40 -4.88 7.55
CA LEU A 100 -12.40 -6.19 8.20
C LEU A 100 -11.93 -7.31 7.26
N ALA A 101 -12.24 -7.21 5.97
CA ALA A 101 -11.69 -8.13 4.98
C ALA A 101 -10.17 -7.99 4.83
N VAL A 102 -9.66 -6.76 4.90
CA VAL A 102 -8.21 -6.50 4.93
C VAL A 102 -7.58 -7.12 6.17
N ALA A 103 -8.18 -6.95 7.36
CA ALA A 103 -7.70 -7.56 8.59
C ALA A 103 -7.63 -9.10 8.49
N GLU A 104 -8.65 -9.74 7.92
CA GLU A 104 -8.64 -11.19 7.70
C GLU A 104 -7.56 -11.63 6.68
N ALA A 105 -7.32 -10.85 5.64
CA ALA A 105 -6.24 -11.11 4.70
C ALA A 105 -4.87 -10.97 5.39
N MET A 106 -4.66 -9.94 6.21
CA MET A 106 -3.42 -9.69 6.94
C MET A 106 -3.06 -10.84 7.91
N LYS A 107 -4.03 -11.57 8.44
CA LYS A 107 -3.79 -12.78 9.27
C LYS A 107 -3.16 -13.94 8.48
N LYS A 108 -3.31 -13.94 7.16
CA LYS A 108 -2.84 -15.03 6.27
C LYS A 108 -1.54 -14.70 5.56
N ILE A 109 -1.40 -13.46 5.10
CA ILE A 109 -0.21 -13.03 4.35
C ILE A 109 0.98 -12.84 5.30
N LYS A 110 2.17 -13.24 4.84
CA LYS A 110 3.43 -13.11 5.58
C LYS A 110 4.45 -12.39 4.70
N GLY A 111 5.15 -11.43 5.27
CA GLY A 111 6.17 -10.67 4.57
C GLY A 111 6.21 -9.21 5.00
N ALA A 112 6.97 -8.42 4.24
CA ALA A 112 7.07 -6.99 4.42
C ALA A 112 6.10 -6.30 3.44
N TYR A 113 5.17 -5.50 3.95
CA TYR A 113 4.22 -4.82 3.08
C TYR A 113 3.65 -3.53 3.67
N SER A 114 3.40 -2.57 2.79
CA SER A 114 2.42 -1.51 3.01
C SER A 114 1.42 -1.52 1.85
N LEU A 115 0.15 -1.42 2.19
CA LEU A 115 -0.96 -1.54 1.26
C LEU A 115 -1.74 -0.23 1.23
N VAL A 116 -2.08 0.22 0.03
CA VAL A 116 -3.10 1.26 -0.19
C VAL A 116 -4.21 0.66 -1.03
N ILE A 117 -5.40 0.62 -0.46
CA ILE A 117 -6.57 -0.04 -1.05
C ILE A 117 -7.67 0.99 -1.23
N MET A 118 -8.20 1.08 -2.43
CA MET A 118 -9.30 1.96 -2.75
C MET A 118 -10.56 1.14 -3.08
N SER A 119 -11.65 1.49 -2.46
CA SER A 119 -13.00 1.09 -2.83
C SER A 119 -13.79 2.34 -3.25
N PRO A 120 -15.00 2.23 -3.82
CA PRO A 120 -15.71 3.40 -4.33
C PRO A 120 -15.95 4.54 -3.34
N ARG A 121 -15.86 4.29 -2.04
CA ARG A 121 -16.14 5.29 -0.99
C ARG A 121 -15.10 5.36 0.12
N LYS A 122 -14.03 4.56 0.05
CA LYS A 122 -13.03 4.46 1.11
C LYS A 122 -11.63 4.35 0.53
N LEU A 123 -10.68 5.01 1.17
CA LEU A 123 -9.26 4.76 1.01
C LEU A 123 -8.75 4.10 2.29
N ILE A 124 -8.03 3.00 2.16
CA ILE A 124 -7.57 2.18 3.28
C ILE A 124 -6.05 2.04 3.16
N GLY A 125 -5.35 2.34 4.24
CA GLY A 125 -3.94 2.04 4.41
C GLY A 125 -3.77 0.89 5.39
N ALA A 126 -2.88 -0.05 5.09
CA ALA A 126 -2.52 -1.12 6.01
C ALA A 126 -1.01 -1.36 6.00
N ARG A 127 -0.42 -1.53 7.17
CA ARG A 127 1.02 -1.77 7.34
C ARG A 127 1.27 -3.13 7.93
N ASP A 128 2.34 -3.80 7.49
CA ASP A 128 2.71 -5.12 8.02
C ASP A 128 2.92 -5.07 9.55
N PRO A 129 2.65 -6.19 10.27
CA PRO A 129 2.70 -6.22 11.73
C PRO A 129 4.07 -5.94 12.34
N PHE A 130 5.15 -6.08 11.56
CA PHE A 130 6.52 -5.80 12.02
C PHE A 130 7.01 -4.40 11.64
N GLY A 131 6.26 -3.68 10.80
CA GLY A 131 6.60 -2.33 10.36
C GLY A 131 7.81 -2.26 9.43
N PHE A 132 8.06 -3.30 8.63
CA PHE A 132 9.16 -3.32 7.67
C PHE A 132 9.04 -2.21 6.64
N LYS A 133 7.86 -2.09 6.01
CA LYS A 133 7.61 -1.08 4.99
C LYS A 133 7.00 0.18 5.58
N PRO A 134 7.47 1.37 5.15
CA PRO A 134 6.92 2.63 5.62
C PRO A 134 5.54 2.90 5.03
N LEU A 135 4.70 3.57 5.80
CA LEU A 135 3.46 4.16 5.37
C LEU A 135 3.12 5.32 6.33
N CYS A 136 2.89 6.50 5.79
CA CYS A 136 2.58 7.68 6.58
C CYS A 136 1.28 8.35 6.14
N ILE A 137 0.74 9.15 7.05
CA ILE A 137 -0.50 9.90 6.88
C ILE A 137 -0.15 11.38 6.85
N GLY A 138 -0.62 12.07 5.83
CA GLY A 138 -0.58 13.52 5.73
C GLY A 138 -1.96 14.11 5.50
N LYS A 139 -2.02 15.44 5.58
CA LYS A 139 -3.22 16.21 5.29
C LYS A 139 -2.86 17.45 4.50
N ARG A 140 -3.65 17.73 3.47
CA ARG A 140 -3.61 19.00 2.75
C ARG A 140 -5.04 19.52 2.62
N ASP A 141 -5.28 20.69 3.13
CA ASP A 141 -6.62 21.27 3.21
C ASP A 141 -7.61 20.30 3.89
N ASN A 142 -8.63 19.84 3.17
CA ASN A 142 -9.61 18.87 3.66
C ASN A 142 -9.31 17.42 3.23
N ALA A 143 -8.20 17.17 2.51
CA ALA A 143 -7.86 15.86 1.98
C ALA A 143 -6.84 15.15 2.89
N TYR A 144 -7.13 13.90 3.25
CA TYR A 144 -6.15 12.99 3.84
C TYR A 144 -5.37 12.26 2.76
N ILE A 145 -4.09 12.03 3.03
CA ILE A 145 -3.15 11.44 2.08
C ILE A 145 -2.41 10.30 2.76
N LEU A 146 -2.29 9.18 2.06
CA LEU A 146 -1.41 8.08 2.43
C LEU A 146 -0.21 8.10 1.48
N ALA A 147 0.99 8.05 2.03
CA ALA A 147 2.22 8.00 1.24
C ALA A 147 3.21 6.99 1.83
N SER A 148 4.04 6.40 0.98
CA SER A 148 5.13 5.54 1.43
C SER A 148 6.22 6.34 2.16
N GLU A 149 6.42 7.63 1.76
CA GLU A 149 7.50 8.47 2.28
C GLU A 149 7.02 9.89 2.56
N THR A 150 7.59 10.53 3.59
CA THR A 150 7.25 11.91 3.97
C THR A 150 7.63 12.93 2.92
N CYS A 151 8.70 12.70 2.16
CA CYS A 151 9.10 13.59 1.05
C CYS A 151 8.00 13.74 -0.02
N ALA A 152 7.16 12.72 -0.20
CA ALA A 152 6.00 12.82 -1.09
C ALA A 152 4.96 13.79 -0.56
N LEU A 153 4.73 13.84 0.76
CA LEU A 153 3.83 14.81 1.40
C LEU A 153 4.38 16.23 1.29
N GLU A 154 5.67 16.43 1.56
CA GLU A 154 6.34 17.73 1.44
C GLU A 154 6.27 18.28 0.01
N THR A 155 6.51 17.42 -1.00
CA THR A 155 6.47 17.80 -2.42
C THR A 155 5.13 18.41 -2.83
N ILE A 156 4.03 17.93 -2.25
CA ILE A 156 2.68 18.45 -2.54
C ILE A 156 2.19 19.48 -1.53
N GLY A 157 3.04 19.89 -0.58
CA GLY A 157 2.68 20.84 0.47
C GLY A 157 1.65 20.30 1.46
N ALA A 158 1.67 19.00 1.73
CA ALA A 158 0.84 18.37 2.74
C ALA A 158 1.55 18.34 4.10
N GLU A 159 0.80 18.57 5.16
CA GLU A 159 1.28 18.42 6.54
C GLU A 159 1.39 16.94 6.89
N PHE A 160 2.53 16.52 7.45
CA PHE A 160 2.70 15.19 8.02
C PHE A 160 1.94 15.10 9.35
N ILE A 161 1.10 14.09 9.50
CA ILE A 161 0.35 13.84 10.74
C ILE A 161 1.09 12.81 11.60
N ARG A 162 1.32 11.62 11.05
CA ARG A 162 2.02 10.53 11.73
C ARG A 162 2.30 9.36 10.77
N ASP A 163 3.16 8.47 11.20
CA ASP A 163 3.27 7.15 10.59
C ASP A 163 2.04 6.27 10.92
N VAL A 164 1.74 5.34 10.02
CA VAL A 164 0.83 4.22 10.30
C VAL A 164 1.59 3.23 11.18
N GLU A 165 0.99 2.81 12.29
CA GLU A 165 1.63 1.87 13.22
C GLU A 165 1.77 0.46 12.59
N PRO A 166 2.76 -0.34 13.00
CA PRO A 166 2.85 -1.74 12.60
C PRO A 166 1.57 -2.51 12.93
N GLY A 167 0.98 -3.18 11.94
CA GLY A 167 -0.28 -3.90 12.07
C GLY A 167 -1.55 -3.05 12.01
N GLU A 168 -1.42 -1.72 11.92
CA GLU A 168 -2.55 -0.81 11.86
C GLU A 168 -3.22 -0.83 10.48
N ILE A 169 -4.55 -0.73 10.51
CA ILE A 169 -5.39 -0.47 9.34
C ILE A 169 -6.07 0.88 9.52
N VAL A 170 -5.74 1.82 8.65
CA VAL A 170 -6.31 3.17 8.61
C VAL A 170 -7.37 3.22 7.52
N THR A 171 -8.54 3.76 7.85
CA THR A 171 -9.64 3.95 6.89
C THR A 171 -9.99 5.42 6.79
N ILE A 172 -9.93 5.95 5.57
CA ILE A 172 -10.27 7.32 5.23
C ILE A 172 -11.59 7.31 4.46
N THR A 173 -12.53 8.12 4.92
CA THR A 173 -13.84 8.32 4.31
C THR A 173 -14.15 9.83 4.22
N LYS A 174 -15.29 10.18 3.66
CA LYS A 174 -15.78 11.56 3.68
C LYS A 174 -16.00 12.12 5.11
N ASP A 175 -16.19 11.23 6.08
CA ASP A 175 -16.47 11.59 7.49
C ASP A 175 -15.18 11.73 8.31
N GLY A 176 -14.02 11.43 7.72
CA GLY A 176 -12.72 11.56 8.35
C GLY A 176 -11.90 10.26 8.32
N ILE A 177 -11.00 10.14 9.29
CA ILE A 177 -10.05 9.02 9.42
C ILE A 177 -10.41 8.18 10.64
N ALA A 178 -10.39 6.87 10.47
CA ALA A 178 -10.56 5.88 11.53
C ALA A 178 -9.37 4.90 11.53
N SER A 179 -9.02 4.38 12.69
CA SER A 179 -7.92 3.45 12.90
C SER A 179 -8.42 2.14 13.52
N ASN A 180 -7.97 1.01 12.99
CA ASN A 180 -8.14 -0.31 13.58
C ASN A 180 -6.75 -0.85 13.97
N LYS A 181 -6.54 -1.08 15.25
CA LYS A 181 -5.28 -1.54 15.83
C LYS A 181 -5.33 -2.97 16.38
N GLU A 182 -6.35 -3.75 15.98
CA GLU A 182 -6.53 -5.14 16.44
C GLU A 182 -5.30 -6.03 16.17
N LEU A 183 -4.60 -5.78 15.04
CA LEU A 183 -3.41 -6.52 14.63
C LEU A 183 -2.09 -5.86 15.06
N CYS A 184 -2.14 -4.72 15.75
CA CYS A 184 -0.94 -4.11 16.31
C CYS A 184 -0.44 -4.94 17.49
N PHE A 185 0.87 -5.13 17.56
CA PHE A 185 1.48 -5.74 18.74
C PHE A 185 1.45 -4.75 19.90
N THR A 186 1.10 -5.23 21.08
CA THR A 186 1.21 -4.46 22.32
C THR A 186 2.65 -4.34 22.81
N ASP A 187 3.54 -5.20 22.31
CA ASP A 187 4.97 -5.22 22.64
C ASP A 187 5.77 -4.68 21.44
N HIS A 188 6.28 -3.47 21.58
CA HIS A 188 7.14 -2.81 20.58
C HIS A 188 8.45 -3.56 20.27
N ALA A 189 8.85 -4.52 21.12
CA ALA A 189 10.01 -5.37 20.85
C ALA A 189 9.85 -6.25 19.59
N LYS A 190 8.64 -6.35 19.05
CA LYS A 190 8.36 -7.08 17.80
C LYS A 190 8.49 -6.23 16.54
N GLU A 191 8.66 -4.92 16.65
CA GLU A 191 8.98 -4.09 15.50
C GLU A 191 10.33 -4.48 14.90
N ALA A 192 10.36 -4.75 13.60
CA ALA A 192 11.57 -5.12 12.89
C ALA A 192 11.85 -4.11 11.78
N ARG A 193 12.50 -3.03 12.13
CA ARG A 193 12.87 -1.97 11.17
C ARG A 193 14.00 -2.44 10.29
N CYS A 194 13.78 -2.41 8.97
CA CYS A 194 14.78 -2.84 8.01
C CYS A 194 15.78 -1.71 7.73
N ILE A 195 17.08 -1.96 7.99
CA ILE A 195 18.12 -0.98 7.71
C ILE A 195 18.17 -0.57 6.23
N PHE A 196 17.79 -1.46 5.29
CA PHE A 196 17.75 -1.15 3.86
C PHE A 196 16.68 -0.12 3.51
N GLU A 197 15.60 0.00 4.29
CA GLU A 197 14.64 1.09 4.09
C GLU A 197 15.28 2.45 4.34
N TYR A 198 16.20 2.57 5.30
CA TYR A 198 16.87 3.82 5.66
C TYR A 198 18.02 4.20 4.74
N ILE A 199 18.80 3.22 4.24
CA ILE A 199 20.06 3.51 3.53
C ILE A 199 19.99 3.27 2.03
N TYR A 200 18.95 2.60 1.53
CA TYR A 200 18.87 2.19 0.13
C TYR A 200 17.55 2.57 -0.56
N PHE A 201 16.39 2.32 0.08
CA PHE A 201 15.11 2.53 -0.57
C PHE A 201 14.56 3.94 -0.38
N ALA A 202 14.58 4.45 0.85
CA ALA A 202 14.04 5.78 1.14
C ALA A 202 14.92 6.88 0.57
N ARG A 203 14.28 7.98 0.16
CA ARG A 203 15.00 9.19 -0.24
C ARG A 203 15.70 9.82 0.97
N PRO A 204 16.87 10.45 0.77
CA PRO A 204 17.65 11.07 1.87
C PRO A 204 16.88 12.17 2.63
N ASP A 205 15.93 12.82 1.98
CA ASP A 205 15.07 13.87 2.54
C ASP A 205 13.80 13.33 3.21
N SER A 206 13.60 12.00 3.23
CA SER A 206 12.48 11.38 3.93
C SER A 206 12.77 11.23 5.42
N VAL A 207 11.73 11.43 6.23
CA VAL A 207 11.73 11.12 7.67
C VAL A 207 10.95 9.83 7.88
N PHE A 208 11.59 8.83 8.48
CA PHE A 208 10.99 7.55 8.79
C PHE A 208 11.15 7.25 10.29
N CYS A 209 10.04 7.05 10.99
CA CYS A 209 10.04 6.86 12.44
C CYS A 209 10.77 7.98 13.19
N LEU A 210 10.54 9.23 12.83
CA LEU A 210 11.17 10.44 13.38
C LEU A 210 12.69 10.56 13.14
N LEU A 211 13.26 9.69 12.33
CA LEU A 211 14.67 9.77 11.92
C LEU A 211 14.75 10.13 10.44
N TYR A 212 15.64 11.09 10.11
CA TYR A 212 16.02 11.30 8.72
C TYR A 212 16.71 10.06 8.17
N THR A 213 16.39 9.71 6.94
CA THR A 213 17.13 8.65 6.25
C THR A 213 18.55 9.14 5.96
N SER A 214 19.51 8.27 6.13
CA SER A 214 20.91 8.66 5.89
C SER A 214 21.16 8.88 4.40
N PRO A 215 21.76 9.99 3.98
CA PRO A 215 22.18 10.16 2.60
C PRO A 215 23.14 9.04 2.21
N SER A 216 22.92 8.46 1.02
CA SER A 216 23.83 7.48 0.46
C SER A 216 25.24 8.12 0.31
N PRO A 217 26.34 7.38 0.51
CA PRO A 217 27.68 7.89 0.23
C PRO A 217 27.85 8.42 -1.21
N ARG A 218 26.94 8.08 -2.13
CA ARG A 218 26.92 8.61 -3.50
C ARG A 218 26.36 10.03 -3.59
N ASP A 219 25.52 10.43 -2.65
CA ASP A 219 24.87 11.75 -2.63
C ASP A 219 25.72 12.81 -1.89
N MET A 220 26.83 12.39 -1.29
CA MET A 220 27.75 13.26 -0.58
C MET A 220 28.94 13.74 -1.47
N ARG A 221 28.83 13.64 -2.80
CA ARG A 221 29.86 14.11 -3.73
C ARG A 221 29.41 15.33 -4.50
#